data_d08d6ffe3c07ca31e2f3a90eb173aabe
#
_entry.id   d08d6ffe3c07ca31e2f3a90eb173aabe
#
_cell.length_a   1.000
_cell.length_b   1.000
_cell.length_c   1.000
_cell.angle_alpha   90.00
_cell.angle_beta   90.00
_cell.angle_gamma   90.00
#
_symmetry.space_group_name_H-M   'P 1'
#
loop_
_entity.id
_entity.type
_entity.pdbx_description
1 polymer ?
#
loop_
_entity_poly.entity_id
_entity_poly.type
_entity_poly.pdbx_seq_one_letter_code
_entity_poly.pdbx_strand_id
1 'polypeptide(L)'
;NISSLPGISLEESNKMGQRAEELLLTIPEIQTVARKTGRAELDEHALGVNVSEIEAPFELGDRSRSELVADVREKLGTITGANIEIGQPISHRIDAMLSGTKANIAIKLFGDDLNKMFSIGNQIKEAIGAIPGIADLNVEQQIERPQLKIQPKREMLAKFGITLPEFSEYVNVALAGKVISQVYEQGKSFDLIVKVKNDARDEMEKIRNLMVDTNDGRKVPLSYVAEVTSAMGPVSYTHLRAHETAANL
;
A
#
# COMPACT_ATOMS: atom_id res chain seq x y z
N ASN A 1 1.84 10.88 -8.16
CA ASN A 1 1.80 9.50 -7.66
C ASN A 1 2.54 8.58 -8.63
N ILE A 2 3.25 7.60 -8.09
CA ILE A 2 3.88 6.51 -8.84
C ILE A 2 3.36 5.21 -8.24
N SER A 3 2.75 4.37 -9.06
CA SER A 3 2.20 3.08 -8.64
C SER A 3 2.88 1.96 -9.42
N SER A 4 3.65 1.15 -8.74
CA SER A 4 4.30 -0.04 -9.29
C SER A 4 3.37 -1.25 -9.25
N LEU A 5 3.80 -2.36 -9.84
CA LEU A 5 3.07 -3.63 -9.80
C LEU A 5 2.82 -4.07 -8.34
N PRO A 6 1.64 -4.57 -8.02
CA PRO A 6 1.36 -5.20 -6.73
C PRO A 6 2.31 -6.38 -6.49
N GLY A 7 2.82 -6.50 -5.26
CA GLY A 7 3.79 -7.56 -4.91
C GLY A 7 5.27 -7.14 -5.02
N ILE A 8 5.55 -5.95 -5.52
CA ILE A 8 6.90 -5.37 -5.46
C ILE A 8 7.34 -5.19 -4.00
N SER A 9 8.62 -5.38 -3.72
CA SER A 9 9.18 -5.10 -2.38
C SER A 9 9.25 -3.59 -2.11
N LEU A 10 9.27 -3.19 -0.83
CA LEU A 10 9.47 -1.80 -0.44
C LEU A 10 10.81 -1.25 -0.96
N GLU A 11 11.84 -2.11 -1.00
CA GLU A 11 13.17 -1.73 -1.50
C GLU A 11 13.12 -1.36 -2.98
N GLU A 12 12.50 -2.17 -3.82
CA GLU A 12 12.36 -1.89 -5.25
C GLU A 12 11.45 -0.68 -5.51
N SER A 13 10.38 -0.53 -4.75
CA SER A 13 9.52 0.66 -4.80
C SER A 13 10.29 1.93 -4.42
N ASN A 14 11.18 1.83 -3.44
CA ASN A 14 12.07 2.92 -3.03
C ASN A 14 13.06 3.31 -4.16
N LYS A 15 13.66 2.33 -4.83
CA LYS A 15 14.56 2.58 -5.97
C LYS A 15 13.85 3.31 -7.11
N MET A 16 12.62 2.87 -7.44
CA MET A 16 11.80 3.55 -8.45
C MET A 16 11.47 4.99 -8.05
N GLY A 17 11.08 5.20 -6.78
CA GLY A 17 10.80 6.51 -6.24
C GLY A 17 12.03 7.42 -6.27
N GLN A 18 13.21 6.90 -5.90
CA GLN A 18 14.46 7.64 -5.97
C GLN A 18 14.80 8.04 -7.42
N ARG A 19 14.62 7.13 -8.37
CA ARG A 19 14.80 7.45 -9.78
C ARG A 19 13.91 8.59 -10.26
N ALA A 20 12.66 8.62 -9.79
CA ALA A 20 11.75 9.71 -10.11
C ALA A 20 12.17 11.04 -9.47
N GLU A 21 12.66 11.04 -8.24
CA GLU A 21 13.23 12.23 -7.58
C GLU A 21 14.40 12.79 -8.38
N GLU A 22 15.33 11.93 -8.80
CA GLU A 22 16.48 12.32 -9.64
C GLU A 22 16.03 12.97 -10.95
N LEU A 23 15.05 12.40 -11.63
CA LEU A 23 14.50 12.93 -12.88
C LEU A 23 13.81 14.28 -12.66
N LEU A 24 13.00 14.42 -11.62
CA LEU A 24 12.31 15.66 -11.28
C LEU A 24 13.29 16.79 -10.99
N LEU A 25 14.37 16.52 -10.26
CA LEU A 25 15.39 17.49 -9.92
C LEU A 25 16.25 17.92 -11.14
N THR A 26 16.14 17.26 -12.29
CA THR A 26 16.72 17.75 -13.55
C THR A 26 15.92 18.89 -14.20
N ILE A 27 14.72 19.19 -13.69
CA ILE A 27 13.84 20.22 -14.19
C ILE A 27 14.16 21.53 -13.46
N PRO A 28 14.56 22.60 -14.15
CA PRO A 28 15.03 23.82 -13.49
C PRO A 28 14.02 24.47 -12.56
N GLU A 29 12.73 24.35 -12.85
CA GLU A 29 11.65 24.91 -12.06
C GLU A 29 11.37 24.12 -10.74
N ILE A 30 11.94 22.92 -10.61
CA ILE A 30 11.77 22.05 -9.43
C ILE A 30 13.08 22.06 -8.64
N GLN A 31 13.10 22.72 -7.50
CA GLN A 31 14.30 22.84 -6.67
C GLN A 31 14.35 21.78 -5.55
N THR A 32 13.19 21.33 -5.11
CA THR A 32 13.08 20.36 -4.03
C THR A 32 11.99 19.34 -4.33
N VAL A 33 12.19 18.12 -3.83
CA VAL A 33 11.18 17.06 -3.87
C VAL A 33 11.07 16.41 -2.51
N ALA A 34 9.87 16.00 -2.14
CA ALA A 34 9.62 15.20 -0.95
C ALA A 34 8.82 13.95 -1.35
N ARG A 35 9.25 12.78 -0.91
CA ARG A 35 8.62 11.51 -1.27
C ARG A 35 8.20 10.72 -0.05
N LYS A 36 7.04 10.11 -0.16
CA LYS A 36 6.51 9.12 0.76
C LYS A 36 6.26 7.83 -0.02
N THR A 37 6.95 6.74 0.34
CA THR A 37 6.80 5.43 -0.29
C THR A 37 6.21 4.44 0.70
N GLY A 38 5.13 3.74 0.30
CA GLY A 38 4.44 2.80 1.14
C GLY A 38 3.71 3.48 2.29
N ARG A 39 3.63 2.79 3.41
CA ARG A 39 2.93 3.27 4.60
C ARG A 39 3.84 3.33 5.81
N ALA A 40 3.56 4.26 6.71
CA ALA A 40 4.08 4.19 8.06
C ALA A 40 3.47 2.98 8.80
N GLU A 41 4.23 2.37 9.69
CA GLU A 41 3.71 1.33 10.59
C GLU A 41 2.57 1.94 11.44
N LEU A 42 1.48 1.19 11.61
CA LEU A 42 0.28 1.60 12.36
C LEU A 42 -0.53 2.77 11.74
N ASP A 43 -0.27 3.15 10.50
CA ASP A 43 -1.09 4.13 9.79
C ASP A 43 -2.31 3.44 9.15
N GLU A 44 -3.52 3.89 9.52
CA GLU A 44 -4.78 3.36 8.98
C GLU A 44 -5.05 3.82 7.54
N HIS A 45 -4.47 4.93 7.09
CA HIS A 45 -4.65 5.50 5.76
C HIS A 45 -3.53 5.16 4.78
N ALA A 46 -2.96 3.99 4.96
CA ALA A 46 -1.75 3.59 4.31
C ALA A 46 -1.92 3.28 2.82
N LEU A 47 -1.05 3.86 2.03
CA LEU A 47 -0.78 3.42 0.67
C LEU A 47 -0.09 2.04 0.69
N GLY A 48 -0.30 1.24 -0.35
CA GLY A 48 0.46 -0.01 -0.51
C GLY A 48 1.96 0.27 -0.68
N VAL A 49 2.80 -0.69 -0.32
CA VAL A 49 4.27 -0.58 -0.49
C VAL A 49 4.70 -0.30 -1.94
N ASN A 50 3.82 -0.59 -2.89
CA ASN A 50 4.01 -0.36 -4.31
C ASN A 50 3.67 1.07 -4.78
N VAL A 51 3.28 1.97 -3.87
CA VAL A 51 2.87 3.34 -4.20
C VAL A 51 3.81 4.35 -3.56
N SER A 52 4.24 5.33 -4.35
CA SER A 52 4.98 6.51 -3.90
C SER A 52 4.21 7.78 -4.23
N GLU A 53 4.05 8.64 -3.24
CA GLU A 53 3.60 10.02 -3.44
C GLU A 53 4.81 10.95 -3.43
N ILE A 54 4.96 11.75 -4.47
CA ILE A 54 6.04 12.73 -4.59
C ILE A 54 5.40 14.12 -4.68
N GLU A 55 5.81 14.98 -3.78
CA GLU A 55 5.50 16.40 -3.81
C GLU A 55 6.71 17.12 -4.39
N ALA A 56 6.48 17.84 -5.49
CA ALA A 56 7.50 18.60 -6.20
C ALA A 56 6.99 20.04 -6.41
N PRO A 57 7.17 20.92 -5.42
CA PRO A 57 6.86 22.34 -5.61
C PRO A 57 7.73 22.92 -6.71
N PHE A 58 7.14 23.79 -7.51
CA PHE A 58 7.84 24.43 -8.64
C PHE A 58 7.56 25.93 -8.70
N GLU A 59 8.50 26.65 -9.24
CA GLU A 59 8.39 28.07 -9.58
C GLU A 59 8.45 28.20 -11.11
N LEU A 60 7.38 28.73 -11.72
CA LEU A 60 7.34 28.92 -13.16
C LEU A 60 8.31 30.04 -13.57
N GLY A 61 9.17 29.73 -14.53
CA GLY A 61 9.99 30.70 -15.25
C GLY A 61 9.26 31.16 -16.52
N ASP A 62 9.96 31.03 -17.67
CA ASP A 62 9.44 31.45 -18.97
C ASP A 62 8.43 30.46 -19.57
N ARG A 63 8.42 29.22 -19.10
CA ARG A 63 7.52 28.16 -19.58
C ARG A 63 6.15 28.24 -18.92
N SER A 64 5.11 27.87 -19.69
CA SER A 64 3.78 27.68 -19.14
C SER A 64 3.72 26.42 -18.25
N ARG A 65 2.72 26.39 -17.37
CA ARG A 65 2.47 25.19 -16.54
C ARG A 65 2.22 23.94 -17.38
N SER A 66 1.55 24.06 -18.51
CA SER A 66 1.27 22.93 -19.41
C SER A 66 2.55 22.35 -20.00
N GLU A 67 3.49 23.20 -20.40
CA GLU A 67 4.79 22.78 -20.90
C GLU A 67 5.63 22.09 -19.80
N LEU A 68 5.63 22.64 -18.59
CA LEU A 68 6.30 22.02 -17.44
C LEU A 68 5.72 20.63 -17.15
N VAL A 69 4.39 20.49 -17.12
CA VAL A 69 3.75 19.19 -16.86
C VAL A 69 4.01 18.20 -17.99
N ALA A 70 4.11 18.65 -19.24
CA ALA A 70 4.48 17.78 -20.35
C ALA A 70 5.90 17.24 -20.21
N ASP A 71 6.88 18.11 -19.85
CA ASP A 71 8.26 17.71 -19.58
C ASP A 71 8.35 16.73 -18.41
N VAL A 72 7.62 16.97 -17.33
CA VAL A 72 7.52 16.02 -16.19
C VAL A 72 7.00 14.66 -16.66
N ARG A 73 5.95 14.62 -17.50
CA ARG A 73 5.41 13.35 -18.04
C ARG A 73 6.41 12.63 -18.91
N GLU A 74 7.09 13.34 -19.80
CA GLU A 74 8.09 12.77 -20.68
C GLU A 74 9.23 12.12 -19.87
N LYS A 75 9.78 12.84 -18.90
CA LYS A 75 10.89 12.34 -18.07
C LYS A 75 10.47 11.17 -17.20
N LEU A 76 9.36 11.28 -16.50
CA LEU A 76 8.86 10.20 -15.63
C LEU A 76 8.36 8.98 -16.44
N GLY A 77 7.86 9.19 -17.67
CA GLY A 77 7.47 8.13 -18.59
C GLY A 77 8.61 7.18 -18.97
N THR A 78 9.88 7.56 -18.74
CA THR A 78 11.03 6.67 -18.90
C THR A 78 11.15 5.60 -17.82
N ILE A 79 10.40 5.72 -16.72
CA ILE A 79 10.39 4.74 -15.63
C ILE A 79 9.50 3.56 -16.05
N THR A 80 10.10 2.42 -16.37
CA THR A 80 9.39 1.22 -16.77
C THR A 80 8.78 0.50 -15.56
N GLY A 81 7.62 -0.13 -15.73
CA GLY A 81 6.97 -0.94 -14.69
C GLY A 81 6.22 -0.12 -13.63
N ALA A 82 5.99 1.16 -13.87
CA ALA A 82 5.20 2.02 -12.99
C ALA A 82 4.14 2.80 -13.77
N ASN A 83 2.99 3.01 -13.15
CA ASN A 83 1.99 3.97 -13.59
C ASN A 83 2.25 5.30 -12.93
N ILE A 84 2.20 6.37 -13.71
CA ILE A 84 2.48 7.74 -13.24
C ILE A 84 1.22 8.56 -13.38
N GLU A 85 0.83 9.23 -12.31
CA GLU A 85 -0.28 10.16 -12.26
C GLU A 85 0.23 11.52 -11.77
N ILE A 86 0.01 12.56 -12.56
CA ILE A 86 0.39 13.92 -12.22
C ILE A 86 -0.86 14.71 -11.90
N GLY A 87 -0.92 15.26 -10.70
CA GLY A 87 -2.06 16.03 -10.26
C GLY A 87 -1.73 17.01 -9.15
N GLN A 88 -2.75 17.64 -8.62
CA GLN A 88 -2.63 18.55 -7.48
C GLN A 88 -3.09 17.86 -6.21
N PRO A 89 -2.43 18.07 -5.05
CA PRO A 89 -2.77 17.40 -3.80
C PRO A 89 -4.23 17.60 -3.37
N ILE A 90 -4.78 18.80 -3.55
CA ILE A 90 -6.14 19.13 -3.14
C ILE A 90 -7.17 18.47 -4.06
N SER A 91 -7.00 18.56 -5.39
CA SER A 91 -7.90 17.92 -6.36
C SER A 91 -7.96 16.41 -6.15
N HIS A 92 -6.82 15.75 -5.99
CA HIS A 92 -6.78 14.30 -5.75
C HIS A 92 -7.51 13.86 -4.47
N ARG A 93 -7.47 14.68 -3.41
CA ARG A 93 -8.22 14.37 -2.18
C ARG A 93 -9.72 14.54 -2.37
N ILE A 94 -10.15 15.60 -3.05
CA ILE A 94 -11.56 15.85 -3.33
C ILE A 94 -12.13 14.76 -4.23
N ASP A 95 -11.42 14.43 -5.32
CA ASP A 95 -11.84 13.39 -6.27
C ASP A 95 -11.95 12.03 -5.58
N ALA A 96 -10.97 11.66 -4.74
CA ALA A 96 -11.00 10.43 -3.98
C ALA A 96 -12.15 10.37 -2.97
N MET A 97 -12.52 11.50 -2.36
CA MET A 97 -13.65 11.56 -1.43
C MET A 97 -15.02 11.46 -2.13
N LEU A 98 -15.15 12.04 -3.32
CA LEU A 98 -16.42 12.12 -4.04
C LEU A 98 -16.68 10.88 -4.90
N SER A 99 -15.67 10.36 -5.59
CA SER A 99 -15.80 9.26 -6.56
C SER A 99 -15.17 7.95 -6.11
N GLY A 100 -14.42 7.97 -5.00
CA GLY A 100 -13.61 6.84 -4.54
C GLY A 100 -12.37 6.60 -5.40
N THR A 101 -12.07 7.49 -6.36
CA THR A 101 -10.90 7.42 -7.23
C THR A 101 -10.20 8.77 -7.29
N LYS A 102 -8.90 8.77 -7.55
CA LYS A 102 -8.10 10.02 -7.69
C LYS A 102 -8.15 10.61 -9.11
N ALA A 103 -9.02 10.08 -9.99
CA ALA A 103 -9.13 10.47 -11.38
C ALA A 103 -10.38 11.28 -11.64
N ASN A 104 -10.32 12.23 -12.59
CA ASN A 104 -11.47 13.05 -13.02
C ASN A 104 -12.57 12.21 -13.69
N ILE A 105 -12.18 11.10 -14.34
CA ILE A 105 -13.11 10.16 -15.00
C ILE A 105 -12.76 8.76 -14.51
N ALA A 106 -13.75 8.05 -13.98
CA ALA A 106 -13.61 6.67 -13.56
C ALA A 106 -14.54 5.75 -14.34
N ILE A 107 -14.00 4.76 -15.02
CA ILE A 107 -14.76 3.69 -15.65
C ILE A 107 -14.74 2.51 -14.68
N LYS A 108 -15.91 2.18 -14.11
CA LYS A 108 -16.04 1.07 -13.17
C LYS A 108 -16.46 -0.20 -13.90
N LEU A 109 -15.66 -1.24 -13.80
CA LEU A 109 -15.92 -2.57 -14.34
C LEU A 109 -16.33 -3.51 -13.21
N PHE A 110 -17.44 -4.22 -13.37
CA PHE A 110 -17.97 -5.14 -12.37
C PHE A 110 -17.93 -6.58 -12.87
N GLY A 111 -17.57 -7.52 -12.04
CA GLY A 111 -17.52 -8.95 -12.35
C GLY A 111 -16.93 -9.75 -11.21
N ASP A 112 -17.03 -11.09 -11.31
CA ASP A 112 -16.57 -12.03 -10.28
C ASP A 112 -15.14 -12.51 -10.51
N ASP A 113 -14.58 -12.32 -11.72
CA ASP A 113 -13.25 -12.77 -12.11
C ASP A 113 -12.33 -11.56 -12.31
N LEU A 114 -11.43 -11.34 -11.34
CA LEU A 114 -10.49 -10.21 -11.33
C LEU A 114 -9.54 -10.22 -12.54
N ASN A 115 -9.07 -11.38 -12.96
CA ASN A 115 -8.16 -11.52 -14.09
C ASN A 115 -8.85 -11.16 -15.42
N LYS A 116 -10.09 -11.62 -15.59
CA LYS A 116 -10.92 -11.28 -16.74
C LYS A 116 -11.25 -9.80 -16.76
N MET A 117 -11.61 -9.22 -15.63
CA MET A 117 -11.87 -7.78 -15.51
C MET A 117 -10.63 -6.96 -15.86
N PHE A 118 -9.45 -7.36 -15.38
CA PHE A 118 -8.19 -6.69 -15.73
C PHE A 118 -7.89 -6.77 -17.23
N SER A 119 -8.10 -7.92 -17.86
CA SER A 119 -7.95 -8.09 -19.31
C SER A 119 -8.89 -7.18 -20.09
N ILE A 120 -10.17 -7.11 -19.70
CA ILE A 120 -11.16 -6.21 -20.32
C ILE A 120 -10.80 -4.73 -20.07
N GLY A 121 -10.33 -4.39 -18.89
CA GLY A 121 -9.86 -3.04 -18.56
C GLY A 121 -8.72 -2.58 -19.49
N ASN A 122 -7.77 -3.47 -19.79
CA ASN A 122 -6.70 -3.18 -20.75
C ASN A 122 -7.23 -3.01 -22.19
N GLN A 123 -8.20 -3.83 -22.62
CA GLN A 123 -8.84 -3.64 -23.93
C GLN A 123 -9.56 -2.28 -24.03
N ILE A 124 -10.25 -1.87 -22.95
CA ILE A 124 -10.87 -0.54 -22.88
C ILE A 124 -9.80 0.55 -22.95
N LYS A 125 -8.69 0.40 -22.18
CA LYS A 125 -7.58 1.34 -22.22
C LYS A 125 -7.01 1.51 -23.63
N GLU A 126 -6.79 0.42 -24.34
CA GLU A 126 -6.31 0.47 -25.73
C GLU A 126 -7.32 1.17 -26.66
N ALA A 127 -8.60 0.85 -26.52
CA ALA A 127 -9.65 1.42 -27.39
C ALA A 127 -9.83 2.95 -27.22
N ILE A 128 -9.69 3.45 -25.99
CA ILE A 128 -9.93 4.89 -25.71
C ILE A 128 -8.62 5.71 -25.61
N GLY A 129 -7.46 5.07 -25.59
CA GLY A 129 -6.16 5.73 -25.41
C GLY A 129 -5.79 6.73 -26.52
N ALA A 130 -6.38 6.57 -27.71
CA ALA A 130 -6.17 7.46 -28.84
C ALA A 130 -7.12 8.68 -28.88
N ILE A 131 -8.07 8.78 -27.94
CA ILE A 131 -9.04 9.89 -27.91
C ILE A 131 -8.33 11.17 -27.44
N PRO A 132 -8.39 12.27 -28.22
CA PRO A 132 -7.77 13.53 -27.83
C PRO A 132 -8.31 14.05 -26.49
N GLY A 133 -7.41 14.49 -25.61
CA GLY A 133 -7.77 15.03 -24.30
C GLY A 133 -7.74 14.01 -23.16
N ILE A 134 -7.55 12.72 -23.45
CA ILE A 134 -7.28 11.71 -22.44
C ILE A 134 -5.79 11.73 -22.10
N ALA A 135 -5.47 11.89 -20.83
CA ALA A 135 -4.13 11.81 -20.28
C ALA A 135 -4.12 10.92 -19.02
N ASP A 136 -2.94 10.34 -18.70
CA ASP A 136 -2.72 9.53 -17.50
C ASP A 136 -3.75 8.37 -17.35
N LEU A 137 -4.08 7.72 -18.47
CA LEU A 137 -5.04 6.62 -18.53
C LEU A 137 -4.45 5.35 -17.91
N ASN A 138 -4.95 4.95 -16.77
CA ASN A 138 -4.49 3.80 -16.02
C ASN A 138 -5.61 2.78 -15.79
N VAL A 139 -5.23 1.49 -15.75
CA VAL A 139 -6.09 0.41 -15.27
C VAL A 139 -5.63 0.03 -13.87
N GLU A 140 -6.53 0.12 -12.90
CA GLU A 140 -6.23 -0.31 -11.54
C GLU A 140 -6.02 -1.81 -11.52
N GLN A 141 -4.86 -2.23 -11.02
CA GLN A 141 -4.52 -3.64 -10.91
C GLN A 141 -5.03 -4.20 -9.58
N GLN A 142 -6.17 -4.86 -9.63
CA GLN A 142 -6.70 -5.64 -8.51
C GLN A 142 -6.30 -7.11 -8.66
N ILE A 143 -4.99 -7.38 -8.67
CA ILE A 143 -4.46 -8.74 -8.67
C ILE A 143 -4.36 -9.25 -7.24
N GLU A 144 -4.56 -10.56 -7.09
CA GLU A 144 -4.32 -11.23 -5.82
C GLU A 144 -2.87 -11.00 -5.36
N ARG A 145 -2.71 -10.64 -4.09
CA ARG A 145 -1.38 -10.46 -3.47
C ARG A 145 -1.03 -11.64 -2.60
N PRO A 146 0.24 -12.04 -2.55
CA PRO A 146 0.69 -12.97 -1.53
C PRO A 146 0.41 -12.39 -0.15
N GLN A 147 -0.30 -13.16 0.65
CA GLN A 147 -0.65 -12.81 2.03
C GLN A 147 -0.17 -13.91 2.97
N LEU A 148 0.30 -13.51 4.15
CA LEU A 148 0.60 -14.43 5.22
C LEU A 148 -0.70 -14.76 5.97
N LYS A 149 -1.12 -16.02 5.92
CA LYS A 149 -2.26 -16.53 6.67
C LYS A 149 -1.77 -17.27 7.90
N ILE A 150 -2.15 -16.79 9.08
CA ILE A 150 -1.84 -17.42 10.37
C ILE A 150 -3.17 -17.91 10.97
N GLN A 151 -3.37 -19.22 10.93
CA GLN A 151 -4.61 -19.84 11.39
C GLN A 151 -4.37 -20.56 12.72
N PRO A 152 -5.02 -20.15 13.82
CA PRO A 152 -4.83 -20.77 15.13
C PRO A 152 -5.34 -22.21 15.15
N LYS A 153 -4.57 -23.12 15.73
CA LYS A 153 -4.95 -24.50 16.04
C LYS A 153 -5.61 -24.52 17.42
N ARG A 154 -6.94 -24.42 17.47
CA ARG A 154 -7.69 -24.24 18.72
C ARG A 154 -7.40 -25.31 19.77
N GLU A 155 -7.25 -26.57 19.36
CA GLU A 155 -6.92 -27.68 20.27
C GLU A 155 -5.53 -27.49 20.89
N MET A 156 -4.58 -27.02 20.11
CA MET A 156 -3.21 -26.78 20.61
C MET A 156 -3.16 -25.55 21.49
N LEU A 157 -3.89 -24.48 21.17
CA LEU A 157 -4.03 -23.33 22.06
C LEU A 157 -4.57 -23.76 23.42
N ALA A 158 -5.67 -24.53 23.44
CA ALA A 158 -6.25 -25.05 24.67
C ALA A 158 -5.28 -25.94 25.45
N LYS A 159 -4.53 -26.81 24.77
CA LYS A 159 -3.52 -27.69 25.38
C LYS A 159 -2.40 -26.91 26.09
N PHE A 160 -2.01 -25.76 25.54
CA PHE A 160 -0.98 -24.89 26.11
C PHE A 160 -1.55 -23.77 27.01
N GLY A 161 -2.86 -23.76 27.24
CA GLY A 161 -3.55 -22.78 28.09
C GLY A 161 -3.61 -21.38 27.49
N ILE A 162 -3.40 -21.23 26.18
CA ILE A 162 -3.42 -19.95 25.49
C ILE A 162 -4.82 -19.64 24.99
N THR A 163 -5.37 -18.50 25.35
CA THR A 163 -6.66 -18.05 24.83
C THR A 163 -6.52 -17.45 23.42
N LEU A 164 -7.63 -17.46 22.66
CA LEU A 164 -7.61 -16.86 21.31
C LEU A 164 -7.29 -15.35 21.31
N PRO A 165 -7.78 -14.53 22.26
CA PRO A 165 -7.38 -13.13 22.38
C PRO A 165 -5.88 -12.94 22.63
N GLU A 166 -5.28 -13.70 23.56
CA GLU A 166 -3.84 -13.66 23.84
C GLU A 166 -3.01 -14.04 22.61
N PHE A 167 -3.43 -15.10 21.90
CA PHE A 167 -2.81 -15.49 20.64
C PHE A 167 -2.88 -14.38 19.59
N SER A 168 -4.06 -13.77 19.41
CA SER A 168 -4.25 -12.68 18.43
C SER A 168 -3.42 -11.45 18.80
N GLU A 169 -3.37 -11.10 20.07
CA GLU A 169 -2.54 -10.00 20.56
C GLU A 169 -1.05 -10.30 20.32
N TYR A 170 -0.58 -11.51 20.63
CA TYR A 170 0.78 -11.92 20.35
C TYR A 170 1.14 -11.75 18.88
N VAL A 171 0.31 -12.25 17.97
CA VAL A 171 0.55 -12.16 16.51
C VAL A 171 0.60 -10.69 16.06
N ASN A 172 -0.32 -9.86 16.56
CA ASN A 172 -0.36 -8.43 16.24
C ASN A 172 0.91 -7.71 16.74
N VAL A 173 1.30 -7.94 17.99
CA VAL A 173 2.51 -7.32 18.57
C VAL A 173 3.76 -7.81 17.83
N ALA A 174 3.84 -9.10 17.53
CA ALA A 174 5.01 -9.68 16.86
C ALA A 174 5.19 -9.14 15.43
N LEU A 175 4.12 -9.04 14.66
CA LEU A 175 4.19 -8.70 13.23
C LEU A 175 3.95 -7.22 12.94
N ALA A 176 2.92 -6.61 13.51
CA ALA A 176 2.58 -5.20 13.27
C ALA A 176 3.28 -4.26 14.27
N GLY A 177 3.55 -4.73 15.47
CA GLY A 177 4.02 -3.92 16.58
C GLY A 177 2.88 -3.31 17.40
N LYS A 178 3.19 -2.90 18.62
CA LYS A 178 2.25 -2.25 19.54
C LYS A 178 2.90 -1.01 20.15
N VAL A 179 2.20 0.12 20.09
CA VAL A 179 2.57 1.31 20.85
C VAL A 179 2.32 1.02 22.33
N ILE A 180 3.37 1.07 23.14
CA ILE A 180 3.29 0.79 24.57
C ILE A 180 3.38 2.06 25.43
N SER A 181 3.96 3.14 24.91
CA SER A 181 4.15 4.40 25.58
C SER A 181 4.53 5.49 24.57
N GLN A 182 4.63 6.72 25.08
CA GLN A 182 5.18 7.85 24.32
C GLN A 182 6.39 8.43 25.05
N VAL A 183 7.41 8.77 24.27
CA VAL A 183 8.61 9.46 24.75
C VAL A 183 8.51 10.91 24.31
N TYR A 184 8.69 11.83 25.26
CA TYR A 184 8.65 13.27 25.02
C TYR A 184 10.09 13.80 25.00
N GLU A 185 10.49 14.39 23.89
CA GLU A 185 11.82 14.95 23.73
C GLU A 185 11.74 16.29 22.98
N GLN A 186 12.32 17.33 23.55
CA GLN A 186 12.36 18.68 22.95
C GLN A 186 11.00 19.21 22.47
N GLY A 187 9.93 18.93 23.23
CA GLY A 187 8.55 19.35 22.89
C GLY A 187 7.88 18.52 21.78
N LYS A 188 8.49 17.42 21.35
CA LYS A 188 7.91 16.45 20.41
C LYS A 188 7.57 15.17 21.15
N SER A 189 6.52 14.49 20.69
CA SER A 189 6.10 13.18 21.16
C SER A 189 6.47 12.11 20.12
N PHE A 190 7.07 11.03 20.60
CA PHE A 190 7.44 9.87 19.79
C PHE A 190 6.81 8.61 20.38
N ASP A 191 6.16 7.80 19.54
CA ASP A 191 5.60 6.55 20.00
C ASP A 191 6.71 5.51 20.25
N LEU A 192 6.65 4.87 21.42
CA LEU A 192 7.50 3.72 21.75
C LEU A 192 6.81 2.45 21.32
N ILE A 193 7.34 1.81 20.27
CA ILE A 193 6.75 0.63 19.66
C ILE A 193 7.57 -0.61 20.01
N VAL A 194 6.88 -1.65 20.47
CA VAL A 194 7.46 -3.00 20.65
C VAL A 194 7.02 -3.88 19.51
N LYS A 195 7.96 -4.52 18.85
CA LYS A 195 7.75 -5.50 17.77
C LYS A 195 8.91 -6.49 17.69
N VAL A 196 8.69 -7.59 17.00
CA VAL A 196 9.78 -8.51 16.66
C VAL A 196 10.68 -7.87 15.62
N LYS A 197 11.98 -8.11 15.72
CA LYS A 197 13.00 -7.56 14.82
C LYS A 197 12.71 -7.91 13.34
N ASN A 198 13.01 -6.99 12.42
CA ASN A 198 12.64 -7.12 11.02
C ASN A 198 13.17 -8.41 10.35
N ASP A 199 14.43 -8.78 10.62
CA ASP A 199 15.05 -9.98 10.10
C ASP A 199 14.32 -11.29 10.45
N ALA A 200 13.56 -11.29 11.54
CA ALA A 200 12.74 -12.43 11.96
C ALA A 200 11.33 -12.44 11.31
N ARG A 201 10.95 -11.38 10.59
CA ARG A 201 9.63 -11.24 9.94
C ARG A 201 9.68 -11.43 8.41
N ASP A 202 10.86 -11.39 7.82
CA ASP A 202 11.03 -11.37 6.37
C ASP A 202 10.96 -12.76 5.74
N GLU A 203 11.11 -13.82 6.53
CA GLU A 203 11.08 -15.20 6.07
C GLU A 203 9.99 -16.01 6.79
N MET A 204 9.20 -16.76 6.03
CA MET A 204 8.12 -17.59 6.59
C MET A 204 8.61 -18.57 7.66
N GLU A 205 9.78 -19.16 7.45
CA GLU A 205 10.36 -20.10 8.43
C GLU A 205 10.72 -19.41 9.75
N LYS A 206 11.22 -18.19 9.72
CA LYS A 206 11.49 -17.40 10.91
C LYS A 206 10.22 -17.06 11.67
N ILE A 207 9.14 -16.73 10.93
CA ILE A 207 7.82 -16.49 11.53
C ILE A 207 7.26 -17.75 12.18
N ARG A 208 7.37 -18.91 11.54
CA ARG A 208 6.95 -20.22 12.10
C ARG A 208 7.66 -20.55 13.41
N ASN A 209 8.92 -20.12 13.54
CA ASN A 209 9.78 -20.38 14.70
C ASN A 209 9.70 -19.29 15.78
N LEU A 210 8.87 -18.25 15.63
CA LEU A 210 8.61 -17.28 16.70
C LEU A 210 8.10 -18.01 17.94
N MET A 211 8.64 -17.66 19.11
CA MET A 211 8.35 -18.34 20.36
C MET A 211 7.16 -17.69 21.05
N VAL A 212 6.12 -18.45 21.25
CA VAL A 212 4.90 -18.06 21.98
C VAL A 212 5.00 -18.52 23.43
N ASP A 213 4.73 -17.63 24.37
CA ASP A 213 4.68 -17.97 25.79
C ASP A 213 3.41 -18.74 26.11
N THR A 214 3.55 -19.78 26.93
CA THR A 214 2.45 -20.61 27.42
C THR A 214 2.12 -20.28 28.87
N ASN A 215 0.90 -20.57 29.34
CA ASN A 215 0.49 -20.24 30.71
C ASN A 215 1.30 -20.99 31.79
N ASP A 216 1.96 -22.08 31.44
CA ASP A 216 2.83 -22.82 32.36
C ASP A 216 4.30 -22.32 32.35
N GLY A 217 4.56 -21.18 31.67
CA GLY A 217 5.89 -20.55 31.62
C GLY A 217 6.85 -21.14 30.61
N ARG A 218 6.41 -22.09 29.79
CA ARG A 218 7.21 -22.63 28.68
C ARG A 218 7.06 -21.75 27.43
N LYS A 219 7.94 -21.96 26.47
CA LYS A 219 7.87 -21.33 25.15
C LYS A 219 7.73 -22.40 24.08
N VAL A 220 6.80 -22.20 23.16
CA VAL A 220 6.60 -23.10 22.03
C VAL A 220 6.68 -22.32 20.71
N PRO A 221 7.19 -22.93 19.63
CA PRO A 221 7.16 -22.29 18.32
C PRO A 221 5.73 -21.98 17.86
N LEU A 222 5.54 -20.87 17.16
CA LEU A 222 4.23 -20.47 16.59
C LEU A 222 3.62 -21.59 15.76
N SER A 223 4.43 -22.34 15.01
CA SER A 223 4.00 -23.49 14.19
C SER A 223 3.30 -24.62 14.98
N TYR A 224 3.51 -24.70 16.29
CA TYR A 224 2.84 -25.67 17.14
C TYR A 224 1.38 -25.26 17.40
N VAL A 225 1.15 -23.97 17.60
CA VAL A 225 -0.16 -23.42 18.00
C VAL A 225 -0.94 -22.79 16.83
N ALA A 226 -0.29 -22.63 15.68
CA ALA A 226 -0.90 -22.08 14.47
C ALA A 226 -0.36 -22.74 13.19
N GLU A 227 -1.15 -22.69 12.15
CA GLU A 227 -0.71 -22.97 10.79
C GLU A 227 -0.33 -21.65 10.12
N VAL A 228 0.90 -21.59 9.59
CA VAL A 228 1.44 -20.41 8.91
C VAL A 228 1.64 -20.77 7.45
N THR A 229 0.82 -20.18 6.58
CA THR A 229 0.82 -20.46 5.12
C THR A 229 0.84 -19.17 4.33
N SER A 230 1.36 -19.26 3.11
CA SER A 230 1.18 -18.23 2.10
C SER A 230 -0.14 -18.50 1.38
N ALA A 231 -0.97 -17.50 1.26
CA ALA A 231 -2.21 -17.55 0.49
C ALA A 231 -2.25 -16.36 -0.47
N MET A 232 -2.95 -16.51 -1.57
CA MET A 232 -3.28 -15.38 -2.43
C MET A 232 -4.56 -14.74 -1.91
N GLY A 233 -4.57 -13.43 -1.78
CA GLY A 233 -5.71 -12.70 -1.27
C GLY A 233 -5.96 -11.41 -2.04
N PRO A 234 -7.17 -10.84 -1.96
CA PRO A 234 -7.53 -9.61 -2.68
C PRO A 234 -6.69 -8.43 -2.21
N VAL A 235 -6.43 -7.50 -3.13
CA VAL A 235 -5.66 -6.28 -2.85
C VAL A 235 -6.42 -5.32 -1.94
N SER A 236 -7.75 -5.29 -2.07
CA SER A 236 -8.64 -4.40 -1.33
C SER A 236 -9.94 -5.12 -0.99
N TYR A 237 -10.40 -4.90 0.23
CA TYR A 237 -11.77 -5.28 0.63
C TYR A 237 -12.64 -4.04 0.46
N THR A 238 -13.46 -3.99 -0.58
CA THR A 238 -14.54 -3.02 -0.65
C THR A 238 -15.66 -3.49 0.29
N HIS A 239 -15.68 -2.96 1.50
CA HIS A 239 -16.87 -3.06 2.32
C HIS A 239 -17.94 -2.17 1.70
N LEU A 240 -18.91 -2.77 1.03
CA LEU A 240 -20.22 -2.13 0.86
C LEU A 240 -20.73 -1.86 2.27
N ARG A 241 -20.72 -0.63 2.72
CA ARG A 241 -21.31 -0.26 4.01
C ARG A 241 -22.78 -0.63 3.93
N ALA A 242 -23.31 -1.27 4.97
CA ALA A 242 -24.70 -1.68 5.06
C ALA A 242 -25.71 -0.52 4.87
N HIS A 243 -25.25 0.74 4.87
CA HIS A 243 -26.02 1.94 4.59
C HIS A 243 -26.24 2.22 3.09
N GLU A 244 -25.46 1.65 2.18
CA GLU A 244 -25.67 1.85 0.74
C GLU A 244 -26.75 0.90 0.18
N THR A 245 -27.02 -0.21 0.84
CA THR A 245 -28.08 -1.14 0.47
C THR A 245 -29.48 -0.68 0.90
N ALA A 246 -29.60 0.22 1.87
CA ALA A 246 -30.87 0.75 2.33
C ALA A 246 -31.39 1.97 1.53
N ALA A 247 -30.56 2.58 0.68
CA ALA A 247 -30.92 3.75 -0.13
C ALA A 247 -31.39 3.40 -1.56
N ASN A 248 -31.37 2.11 -1.95
CA ASN A 248 -31.75 1.63 -3.29
C ASN A 248 -32.89 0.60 -3.27
N LEU A 249 -33.72 0.58 -2.22
CA LEU A 249 -34.99 -0.13 -2.18
C LEU A 249 -36.16 0.82 -2.18
#